data_84370f8741f3a9a8950452eee02f98d8
#
_entry.id   84370f8741f3a9a8950452eee02f98d8
#
_cell.length_a   1.000
_cell.length_b   1.000
_cell.length_c   1.000
_cell.angle_alpha   90.00
_cell.angle_beta   90.00
_cell.angle_gamma   90.00
#
_symmetry.space_group_name_H-M   'P 1'
#
loop_
_entity.id
_entity.type
_entity.pdbx_description
1 polymer ?
#
loop_
_entity_poly.entity_id
_entity_poly.type
_entity_poly.pdbx_seq_one_letter_code
_entity_poly.pdbx_strand_id
1 'polypeptide(L)'
;KIKKSELQKSEYSSSLSTDDYAYYYECNFPSFPFTVKYEWEIKCNNGLIGYQSFLPQTDFQQGVEQATYRIELPAGQECRYRELNTGGKNIQVTKSTGTDGQQVIEVTASKLLPVQKEPFGPDFAKLFPRIYFAPSAFKYDKSEGDMSTWQKYGEWQYKLLDGRDELTE
;
A
#
# COMPACT_ATOMS: atom_id res chain seq x y z
N LYS A 1 -1.21 23.48 -13.07
CA LYS A 1 -1.72 22.09 -13.15
C LYS A 1 -1.06 21.40 -14.32
N ILE A 2 -0.36 20.31 -14.08
CA ILE A 2 0.31 19.51 -15.10
C ILE A 2 -0.75 18.81 -15.96
N LYS A 3 -0.61 18.88 -17.27
CA LYS A 3 -1.50 18.21 -18.22
C LYS A 3 -0.94 16.82 -18.57
N LYS A 4 -1.82 15.91 -18.98
CA LYS A 4 -1.42 14.56 -19.41
C LYS A 4 -0.39 14.57 -20.54
N SER A 5 -0.46 15.57 -21.43
CA SER A 5 0.49 15.76 -22.54
C SER A 5 1.91 16.15 -22.10
N GLU A 6 2.08 16.57 -20.85
CA GLU A 6 3.38 16.95 -20.28
C GLU A 6 4.05 15.78 -19.54
N LEU A 7 3.35 14.66 -19.44
CA LEU A 7 3.89 13.44 -18.84
C LEU A 7 4.78 12.69 -19.85
N GLN A 8 5.92 12.26 -19.39
CA GLN A 8 6.79 11.37 -20.12
C GLN A 8 6.33 9.92 -19.91
N LYS A 9 6.34 9.12 -20.98
CA LYS A 9 6.02 7.70 -20.93
C LYS A 9 7.32 6.90 -20.94
N SER A 10 7.49 6.02 -20.00
CA SER A 10 8.56 5.03 -19.98
C SER A 10 7.98 3.63 -19.97
N GLU A 11 8.49 2.77 -20.80
CA GLU A 11 8.17 1.35 -20.73
C GLU A 11 8.87 0.76 -19.52
N TYR A 12 8.07 0.15 -18.66
CA TYR A 12 8.54 -0.53 -17.47
C TYR A 12 8.20 -2.01 -17.60
N SER A 13 9.15 -2.78 -18.08
CA SER A 13 9.00 -4.24 -18.14
C SER A 13 9.91 -4.87 -17.10
N SER A 14 9.33 -5.44 -16.05
CA SER A 14 10.06 -6.28 -15.09
C SER A 14 10.13 -7.75 -15.53
N SER A 15 9.40 -8.12 -16.59
CA SER A 15 9.40 -9.46 -17.15
C SER A 15 9.07 -9.41 -18.64
N LEU A 16 9.42 -10.48 -19.38
CA LEU A 16 9.22 -10.63 -20.84
C LEU A 16 7.76 -10.56 -21.31
N SER A 17 6.78 -10.50 -20.41
CA SER A 17 5.35 -10.60 -20.73
C SER A 17 4.50 -9.44 -20.22
N THR A 18 5.09 -8.35 -19.76
CA THR A 18 4.33 -7.20 -19.27
C THR A 18 4.42 -6.04 -20.24
N ASP A 19 3.26 -5.58 -20.70
CA ASP A 19 3.10 -4.35 -21.49
C ASP A 19 2.95 -3.13 -20.55
N ASP A 20 3.58 -3.18 -19.38
CA ASP A 20 3.48 -2.14 -18.39
C ASP A 20 4.30 -0.91 -18.76
N TYR A 21 3.73 0.24 -18.55
CA TYR A 21 4.42 1.52 -18.73
C TYR A 21 4.04 2.49 -17.62
N ALA A 22 5.00 3.33 -17.25
CA ALA A 22 4.83 4.39 -16.29
C ALA A 22 4.75 5.75 -16.96
N TYR A 23 3.86 6.60 -16.48
CA TYR A 23 3.88 8.02 -16.80
C TYR A 23 4.51 8.76 -15.62
N TYR A 24 5.48 9.62 -15.92
CA TYR A 24 6.14 10.43 -14.90
C TYR A 24 6.30 11.89 -15.35
N TYR A 25 6.48 12.73 -14.38
CA TYR A 25 6.78 14.14 -14.60
C TYR A 25 7.98 14.52 -13.74
N GLU A 26 9.00 15.07 -14.36
CA GLU A 26 10.17 15.54 -13.66
C GLU A 26 9.99 17.02 -13.27
N CYS A 27 9.93 17.26 -11.96
CA CYS A 27 9.73 18.60 -11.42
C CYS A 27 11.05 19.35 -11.31
N ASN A 28 11.43 20.05 -12.39
CA ASN A 28 12.62 20.88 -12.42
C ASN A 28 12.25 22.37 -12.28
N PHE A 29 12.15 22.84 -11.05
CA PHE A 29 11.87 24.25 -10.78
C PHE A 29 13.15 25.01 -10.46
N PRO A 30 13.31 26.25 -11.00
CA PRO A 30 14.56 27.01 -10.87
C PRO A 30 14.77 27.64 -9.50
N SER A 31 13.76 27.63 -8.63
CA SER A 31 13.83 28.27 -7.31
C SER A 31 13.29 27.39 -6.19
N PHE A 32 13.88 27.52 -5.01
CA PHE A 32 13.49 26.83 -3.79
C PHE A 32 13.10 27.83 -2.69
N PRO A 33 12.18 27.47 -1.75
CA PRO A 33 11.43 26.21 -1.74
C PRO A 33 10.27 26.19 -2.73
N PHE A 34 9.86 25.00 -3.19
CA PHE A 34 8.62 24.83 -3.95
C PHE A 34 7.80 23.68 -3.39
N THR A 35 6.49 23.71 -3.67
CA THR A 35 5.55 22.67 -3.24
C THR A 35 4.97 21.96 -4.46
N VAL A 36 4.97 20.64 -4.43
CA VAL A 36 4.28 19.80 -5.40
C VAL A 36 3.10 19.14 -4.70
N LYS A 37 1.91 19.30 -5.28
CA LYS A 37 0.71 18.57 -4.84
C LYS A 37 0.27 17.65 -5.96
N TYR A 38 0.09 16.37 -5.63
CA TYR A 38 -0.52 15.40 -6.53
C TYR A 38 -1.58 14.61 -5.79
N GLU A 39 -2.59 14.21 -6.55
CA GLU A 39 -3.73 13.43 -6.08
C GLU A 39 -3.95 12.30 -7.08
N TRP A 40 -4.22 11.13 -6.59
CA TRP A 40 -4.56 9.97 -7.42
C TRP A 40 -5.69 9.16 -6.80
N GLU A 41 -6.41 8.47 -7.65
CA GLU A 41 -7.47 7.53 -7.27
C GLU A 41 -7.20 6.20 -7.96
N ILE A 42 -7.25 5.13 -7.20
CA ILE A 42 -7.11 3.76 -7.71
C ILE A 42 -8.46 3.06 -7.55
N LYS A 43 -8.99 2.54 -8.64
CA LYS A 43 -10.22 1.74 -8.66
C LYS A 43 -9.87 0.29 -8.96
N CYS A 44 -10.18 -0.60 -8.02
CA CYS A 44 -9.99 -2.05 -8.20
C CYS A 44 -11.34 -2.67 -8.60
N ASN A 45 -11.50 -3.00 -9.88
CA ASN A 45 -12.76 -3.56 -10.39
C ASN A 45 -12.93 -5.05 -10.04
N ASN A 46 -11.83 -5.77 -9.87
CA ASN A 46 -11.82 -7.22 -9.65
C ASN A 46 -11.66 -7.59 -8.17
N GLY A 47 -11.94 -6.65 -7.28
CA GLY A 47 -11.79 -6.85 -5.85
C GLY A 47 -10.40 -6.50 -5.32
N LEU A 48 -10.19 -6.75 -4.05
CA LEU A 48 -8.97 -6.39 -3.32
C LEU A 48 -8.64 -7.49 -2.31
N ILE A 49 -7.48 -8.12 -2.48
CA ILE A 49 -6.99 -9.15 -1.55
C ILE A 49 -6.46 -8.53 -0.27
N GLY A 50 -5.89 -7.35 -0.35
CA GLY A 50 -5.32 -6.65 0.80
C GLY A 50 -5.24 -5.14 0.59
N TYR A 51 -5.03 -4.42 1.68
CA TYR A 51 -4.86 -2.98 1.64
C TYR A 51 -3.40 -2.61 1.40
N GLN A 52 -3.19 -1.47 0.76
CA GLN A 52 -1.85 -0.92 0.61
C GLN A 52 -1.22 -0.68 1.99
N SER A 53 0.04 -1.01 2.15
CA SER A 53 0.76 -0.73 3.39
C SER A 53 0.95 0.77 3.57
N PHE A 54 0.85 1.23 4.82
CA PHE A 54 1.25 2.58 5.17
C PHE A 54 2.76 2.67 5.23
N LEU A 55 3.33 3.47 4.36
CA LEU A 55 4.76 3.76 4.27
C LEU A 55 4.93 5.28 4.17
N PRO A 56 5.01 5.98 5.31
CA PRO A 56 5.04 7.45 5.31
C PRO A 56 6.32 8.05 4.71
N GLN A 57 7.44 7.36 4.80
CA GLN A 57 8.70 7.75 4.18
C GLN A 57 9.03 6.76 3.06
N THR A 58 9.25 7.25 1.87
CA THR A 58 9.48 6.44 0.66
C THR A 58 10.93 6.49 0.17
N ASP A 59 11.74 7.40 0.73
CA ASP A 59 13.15 7.52 0.35
C ASP A 59 13.99 8.09 1.50
N PHE A 60 15.31 7.95 1.37
CA PHE A 60 16.28 8.62 2.25
C PHE A 60 16.22 10.14 2.07
N GLN A 61 16.66 10.88 3.09
CA GLN A 61 16.64 12.35 3.13
C GLN A 61 15.24 12.97 3.03
N GLN A 62 14.20 12.16 3.16
CA GLN A 62 12.81 12.60 3.17
C GLN A 62 12.30 12.70 4.61
N GLY A 63 11.96 13.91 5.05
CA GLY A 63 11.20 14.15 6.28
C GLY A 63 9.70 14.13 6.00
N VAL A 64 8.90 13.79 7.02
CA VAL A 64 7.44 13.82 6.93
C VAL A 64 6.88 14.70 8.04
N GLU A 65 6.24 15.77 7.68
CA GLU A 65 5.56 16.64 8.64
C GLU A 65 4.31 15.97 9.19
N GLN A 66 3.47 15.47 8.29
CA GLN A 66 2.27 14.70 8.62
C GLN A 66 1.92 13.72 7.50
N ALA A 67 1.53 12.52 7.88
CA ALA A 67 0.92 11.53 6.98
C ALA A 67 -0.26 10.86 7.70
N THR A 68 -1.33 10.63 6.96
CA THR A 68 -2.51 9.94 7.47
C THR A 68 -2.94 8.86 6.48
N TYR A 69 -3.28 7.70 6.99
CA TYR A 69 -3.84 6.61 6.22
C TYR A 69 -5.08 6.09 6.92
N ARG A 70 -6.18 5.96 6.19
CA ARG A 70 -7.47 5.57 6.74
C ARG A 70 -8.05 4.42 5.93
N ILE A 71 -8.48 3.38 6.63
CA ILE A 71 -9.20 2.23 6.09
C ILE A 71 -10.58 2.22 6.72
N GLU A 72 -11.60 2.15 5.89
CA GLU A 72 -12.99 1.94 6.30
C GLU A 72 -13.44 0.56 5.85
N LEU A 73 -13.92 -0.21 6.80
CA LEU A 73 -14.37 -1.58 6.60
C LEU A 73 -15.87 -1.67 6.79
N PRO A 74 -16.60 -2.42 5.97
CA PRO A 74 -18.00 -2.72 6.23
C PRO A 74 -18.22 -3.32 7.62
N ALA A 75 -19.42 -3.16 8.16
CA ALA A 75 -19.79 -3.76 9.44
C ALA A 75 -19.55 -5.28 9.43
N GLY A 76 -18.97 -5.79 10.52
CA GLY A 76 -18.65 -7.21 10.67
C GLY A 76 -17.36 -7.69 9.99
N GLN A 77 -16.67 -6.82 9.26
CA GLN A 77 -15.35 -7.13 8.74
C GLN A 77 -14.25 -6.66 9.68
N GLU A 78 -13.20 -7.47 9.79
CA GLU A 78 -12.02 -7.16 10.60
C GLU A 78 -10.79 -7.00 9.73
N CYS A 79 -9.89 -6.12 10.17
CA CYS A 79 -8.57 -5.98 9.58
C CYS A 79 -7.52 -6.06 10.68
N ARG A 80 -6.54 -6.95 10.45
CA ARG A 80 -5.34 -7.06 11.26
C ARG A 80 -4.27 -6.12 10.70
N TYR A 81 -3.37 -5.67 11.55
CA TYR A 81 -2.21 -4.93 11.11
C TYR A 81 -0.94 -5.39 11.83
N ARG A 82 0.18 -5.13 11.21
CA ARG A 82 1.50 -5.39 11.76
C ARG A 82 2.40 -4.18 11.54
N GLU A 83 2.94 -3.69 12.63
CA GLU A 83 3.87 -2.58 12.65
C GLU A 83 5.33 -3.06 12.54
N LEU A 84 6.11 -2.37 11.73
CA LEU A 84 7.55 -2.56 11.61
C LEU A 84 8.26 -1.21 11.73
N ASN A 85 9.32 -1.15 12.52
CA ASN A 85 10.18 0.01 12.71
C ASN A 85 9.43 1.29 13.17
N THR A 86 8.32 1.13 13.89
CA THR A 86 7.51 2.24 14.41
C THR A 86 7.97 2.70 15.80
N GLY A 87 8.72 1.88 16.52
CA GLY A 87 9.20 2.16 17.87
C GLY A 87 9.95 3.48 17.98
N GLY A 88 9.61 4.32 18.96
CA GLY A 88 10.22 5.62 19.19
C GLY A 88 9.88 6.71 18.17
N LYS A 89 8.97 6.45 17.25
CA LYS A 89 8.48 7.41 16.25
C LYS A 89 7.06 7.89 16.59
N ASN A 90 6.72 9.09 16.16
CA ASN A 90 5.39 9.66 16.34
C ASN A 90 4.41 9.02 15.33
N ILE A 91 4.11 7.76 15.54
CA ILE A 91 3.17 6.98 14.73
C ILE A 91 2.13 6.39 15.67
N GLN A 92 0.86 6.55 15.32
CA GLN A 92 -0.26 6.06 16.11
C GLN A 92 -1.24 5.32 15.20
N VAL A 93 -1.74 4.20 15.68
CA VAL A 93 -2.81 3.43 15.04
C VAL A 93 -4.03 3.50 15.96
N THR A 94 -5.13 4.00 15.46
CA THR A 94 -6.41 4.06 16.16
C THR A 94 -7.45 3.19 15.47
N LYS A 95 -8.27 2.51 16.26
CA LYS A 95 -9.44 1.77 15.78
C LYS A 95 -10.68 2.40 16.39
N SER A 96 -11.67 2.66 15.55
CA SER A 96 -12.96 3.18 15.98
C SER A 96 -14.09 2.51 15.21
N THR A 97 -15.30 2.62 15.73
CA THR A 97 -16.50 2.16 15.06
C THR A 97 -17.32 3.39 14.64
N GLY A 98 -17.64 3.47 13.37
CA GLY A 98 -18.49 4.51 12.81
C GLY A 98 -19.97 4.32 13.16
N THR A 99 -20.80 5.28 12.76
CA THR A 99 -22.25 5.31 13.07
C THR A 99 -23.02 4.11 12.55
N ASP A 100 -22.58 3.54 11.41
CA ASP A 100 -23.24 2.41 10.74
C ASP A 100 -22.59 1.05 11.08
N GLY A 101 -21.84 0.98 12.18
CA GLY A 101 -21.11 -0.24 12.58
C GLY A 101 -19.87 -0.51 11.73
N GLN A 102 -19.47 0.40 10.86
CA GLN A 102 -18.23 0.32 10.10
C GLN A 102 -17.03 0.35 11.05
N GLN A 103 -16.05 -0.46 10.79
CA GLN A 103 -14.76 -0.33 11.48
C GLN A 103 -13.86 0.66 10.71
N VAL A 104 -13.26 1.56 11.44
CA VAL A 104 -12.31 2.53 10.90
C VAL A 104 -10.96 2.29 11.56
N ILE A 105 -9.93 2.10 10.74
CA ILE A 105 -8.54 2.09 11.18
C ILE A 105 -7.89 3.34 10.62
N GLU A 106 -7.37 4.17 11.50
CA GLU A 106 -6.64 5.36 11.11
C GLU A 106 -5.21 5.29 11.64
N VAL A 107 -4.26 5.56 10.77
CA VAL A 107 -2.85 5.67 11.11
C VAL A 107 -2.41 7.10 10.87
N THR A 108 -1.79 7.68 11.86
CA THR A 108 -1.18 9.00 11.75
C THR A 108 0.31 8.90 12.02
N ALA A 109 1.10 9.60 11.23
CA ALA A 109 2.52 9.81 11.46
C ALA A 109 2.81 11.31 11.43
N SER A 110 3.64 11.80 12.32
CA SER A 110 3.99 13.21 12.36
C SER A 110 5.45 13.43 12.73
N LYS A 111 6.04 14.49 12.19
CA LYS A 111 7.40 14.97 12.48
C LYS A 111 8.45 13.86 12.38
N LEU A 112 8.36 13.02 11.33
CA LEU A 112 9.38 12.01 11.07
C LEU A 112 10.60 12.70 10.46
N LEU A 113 11.73 12.55 11.12
CA LEU A 113 12.98 13.12 10.65
C LEU A 113 13.51 12.34 9.43
N PRO A 114 14.22 13.02 8.51
CA PRO A 114 14.86 12.35 7.40
C PRO A 114 15.96 11.42 7.88
N VAL A 115 16.04 10.25 7.26
CA VAL A 115 17.11 9.28 7.50
C VAL A 115 18.18 9.48 6.44
N GLN A 116 19.44 9.62 6.86
CA GLN A 116 20.57 9.71 5.95
C GLN A 116 20.94 8.31 5.44
N LYS A 117 21.29 8.24 4.16
CA LYS A 117 21.84 7.01 3.60
C LYS A 117 23.31 6.90 3.96
N GLU A 118 23.66 5.84 4.65
CA GLU A 118 25.05 5.54 4.99
C GLU A 118 25.62 4.49 4.02
N PRO A 119 26.88 4.63 3.57
CA PRO A 119 27.55 3.59 2.83
C PRO A 119 27.59 2.30 3.66
N PHE A 120 27.20 1.18 3.07
CA PHE A 120 27.10 -0.13 3.74
C PHE A 120 26.11 -0.17 4.93
N GLY A 121 25.27 0.84 5.09
CA GLY A 121 24.22 0.89 6.10
C GLY A 121 23.11 -0.14 5.87
N PRO A 122 22.20 -0.29 6.84
CA PRO A 122 21.05 -1.19 6.72
C PRO A 122 20.16 -0.86 5.52
N ASP A 123 19.51 -1.89 4.99
CA ASP A 123 18.54 -1.73 3.92
C ASP A 123 17.35 -0.86 4.35
N PHE A 124 16.74 -0.17 3.40
CA PHE A 124 15.54 0.64 3.53
C PHE A 124 14.45 -0.06 4.36
N ALA A 125 14.17 -1.33 4.06
CA ALA A 125 13.15 -2.11 4.74
C ALA A 125 13.38 -2.29 6.26
N LYS A 126 14.61 -2.15 6.72
CA LYS A 126 14.99 -2.27 8.15
C LYS A 126 14.95 -0.95 8.92
N LEU A 127 14.93 0.17 8.21
CA LEU A 127 15.03 1.50 8.82
C LEU A 127 13.69 2.25 8.84
N PHE A 128 12.92 2.12 7.78
CA PHE A 128 11.73 2.93 7.58
C PHE A 128 10.50 2.31 8.24
N PRO A 129 9.64 3.15 8.86
CA PRO A 129 8.41 2.68 9.45
C PRO A 129 7.44 2.18 8.38
N ARG A 130 6.80 1.05 8.67
CA ARG A 130 5.81 0.46 7.80
C ARG A 130 4.73 -0.24 8.60
N ILE A 131 3.49 -0.12 8.14
CA ILE A 131 2.36 -0.87 8.70
C ILE A 131 1.68 -1.63 7.56
N TYR A 132 1.60 -2.94 7.74
CA TYR A 132 0.88 -3.84 6.84
C TYR A 132 -0.53 -4.06 7.35
N PHE A 133 -1.47 -4.22 6.44
CA PHE A 133 -2.88 -4.47 6.73
C PHE A 133 -3.35 -5.73 6.01
N ALA A 134 -4.10 -6.57 6.73
CA ALA A 134 -4.66 -7.80 6.21
C ALA A 134 -6.13 -7.91 6.65
N PRO A 135 -7.09 -7.73 5.73
CA PRO A 135 -8.49 -7.98 6.03
C PRO A 135 -8.70 -9.46 6.33
N SER A 136 -9.65 -9.78 7.22
CA SER A 136 -10.00 -11.18 7.48
C SER A 136 -10.77 -11.81 6.32
N ALA A 137 -11.61 -11.02 5.63
CA ALA A 137 -12.32 -11.46 4.44
C ALA A 137 -11.99 -10.56 3.25
N PHE A 138 -11.91 -11.11 2.06
CA PHE A 138 -11.63 -10.38 0.84
C PHE A 138 -12.36 -10.99 -0.36
N LYS A 139 -12.47 -10.20 -1.42
CA LYS A 139 -13.01 -10.65 -2.70
C LYS A 139 -11.96 -10.41 -3.78
N TYR A 140 -11.77 -11.41 -4.62
CA TYR A 140 -10.90 -11.31 -5.77
C TYR A 140 -11.57 -11.97 -6.97
N ASP A 141 -11.83 -11.19 -8.02
CA ASP A 141 -12.63 -11.56 -9.17
C ASP A 141 -13.99 -12.14 -8.73
N LYS A 142 -14.29 -13.37 -9.03
CA LYS A 142 -15.53 -14.07 -8.67
C LYS A 142 -15.41 -14.89 -7.38
N SER A 143 -14.24 -14.95 -6.77
CA SER A 143 -14.00 -15.73 -5.57
C SER A 143 -13.98 -14.88 -4.31
N GLU A 144 -14.48 -15.43 -3.22
CA GLU A 144 -14.37 -14.87 -1.89
C GLU A 144 -13.39 -15.70 -1.08
N GLY A 145 -12.50 -15.01 -0.36
CA GLY A 145 -11.47 -15.63 0.44
C GLY A 145 -11.48 -15.14 1.88
N ASP A 146 -10.90 -15.97 2.75
CA ASP A 146 -10.71 -15.67 4.16
C ASP A 146 -9.22 -15.88 4.51
N MET A 147 -8.57 -14.83 5.02
CA MET A 147 -7.20 -14.88 5.49
C MET A 147 -7.09 -14.71 7.01
N SER A 148 -8.15 -15.01 7.73
CA SER A 148 -8.13 -14.99 9.20
C SER A 148 -7.14 -16.01 9.77
N THR A 149 -6.94 -17.13 9.07
CA THR A 149 -5.94 -18.16 9.37
C THR A 149 -5.19 -18.59 8.10
N TRP A 150 -4.00 -19.14 8.25
CA TRP A 150 -3.24 -19.72 7.13
C TRP A 150 -3.97 -20.87 6.46
N GLN A 151 -4.71 -21.67 7.23
CA GLN A 151 -5.47 -22.79 6.70
C GLN A 151 -6.57 -22.30 5.75
N LYS A 152 -7.40 -21.35 6.18
CA LYS A 152 -8.46 -20.78 5.33
C LYS A 152 -7.94 -20.11 4.09
N TYR A 153 -6.81 -19.40 4.21
CA TYR A 153 -6.15 -18.80 3.06
C TYR A 153 -5.63 -19.88 2.09
N GLY A 154 -5.03 -20.94 2.60
CA GLY A 154 -4.60 -22.09 1.80
C GLY A 154 -5.77 -22.82 1.11
N GLU A 155 -6.89 -23.02 1.78
CA GLU A 155 -8.11 -23.58 1.22
C GLU A 155 -8.65 -22.73 0.05
N TRP A 156 -8.61 -21.39 0.20
CA TRP A 156 -8.98 -20.49 -0.88
C TRP A 156 -8.02 -20.58 -2.07
N GLN A 157 -6.72 -20.61 -1.83
CA GLN A 157 -5.73 -20.81 -2.89
C GLN A 157 -5.92 -22.14 -3.63
N TYR A 158 -6.19 -23.21 -2.88
CA TYR A 158 -6.44 -24.52 -3.47
C TYR A 158 -7.66 -24.52 -4.39
N LYS A 159 -8.76 -23.86 -3.98
CA LYS A 159 -9.95 -23.70 -4.82
C LYS A 159 -9.70 -22.96 -6.13
N LEU A 160 -8.70 -22.11 -6.20
CA LEU A 160 -8.32 -21.43 -7.47
C LEU A 160 -7.68 -22.38 -8.47
N LEU A 161 -7.15 -23.51 -8.01
CA LEU A 161 -6.52 -24.55 -8.84
C LEU A 161 -7.51 -25.64 -9.26
N ASP A 162 -8.70 -25.65 -8.66
CA ASP A 162 -9.72 -26.65 -8.93
C ASP A 162 -10.06 -26.70 -10.43
N GLY A 163 -9.96 -27.90 -11.02
CA GLY A 163 -10.13 -28.14 -12.44
C GLY A 163 -9.02 -27.58 -13.37
N ARG A 164 -7.90 -27.11 -12.80
CA ARG A 164 -6.73 -26.63 -13.58
C ARG A 164 -5.52 -27.57 -13.51
N ASP A 165 -5.61 -28.60 -12.71
CA ASP A 165 -4.60 -29.64 -12.48
C ASP A 165 -4.79 -30.84 -13.42
N GLU A 166 -5.88 -30.88 -14.20
CA GLU A 166 -6.08 -31.88 -15.26
C GLU A 166 -5.41 -31.41 -16.56
N LEU A 167 -4.44 -32.18 -17.00
CA LEU A 167 -3.82 -31.98 -18.32
C LEU A 167 -4.84 -32.38 -19.40
N THR A 168 -5.23 -31.43 -20.23
CA THR A 168 -5.97 -31.75 -21.46
C THR A 168 -5.00 -32.34 -22.46
N GLU A 169 -5.35 -33.54 -23.02
CA GLU A 169 -4.61 -34.17 -24.13
C GLU A 169 -4.56 -33.28 -25.36
#